data_ddfb892446cf03469bf639cfb57111fb
#
_entry.id   ddfb892446cf03469bf639cfb57111fb
#
_cell.length_a   1.000
_cell.length_b   1.000
_cell.length_c   1.000
_cell.angle_alpha   90.00
_cell.angle_beta   90.00
_cell.angle_gamma   90.00
#
_symmetry.space_group_name_H-M   'P 1'
#
loop_
_entity.id
_entity.type
_entity.pdbx_description
1 polymer ?
#
loop_
_entity_poly.entity_id
_entity_poly.type
_entity_poly.pdbx_seq_one_letter_code
_entity_poly.pdbx_strand_id
1 'polypeptide(L)'
;MILVLDTVSPLPEFSLIGDNKIIFSKKIINNHHEKMSDYLIKSYTDLEKKFSLDQKLENLIINIGPGSYTSLRIGIAFFSGLSLSYQIDLKGIPCVDFYKYVISKDDLLLTGIYIHSANNQKFICIYDQKKEYYNIHKIESFNEIENFKIKKVISNTELNKNNSNLFKNIKYQSISFKEIIIKNLDAIMFLESPKIIEPIYISNNKILN
;
A
#
# COMPACT_ATOMS: atom_id res chain seq x y z
N MET A 1 -0.60 19.99 -4.59
CA MET A 1 0.13 18.90 -3.87
C MET A 1 -0.76 17.68 -3.71
N ILE A 2 -0.15 16.49 -3.59
CA ILE A 2 -0.87 15.22 -3.39
C ILE A 2 -0.44 14.64 -2.04
N LEU A 3 -1.42 14.30 -1.19
CA LEU A 3 -1.15 13.58 0.06
C LEU A 3 -1.46 12.09 -0.13
N VAL A 4 -0.49 11.27 0.21
CA VAL A 4 -0.58 9.80 0.15
C VAL A 4 -0.62 9.23 1.56
N LEU A 5 -1.53 8.30 1.81
CA LEU A 5 -1.59 7.53 3.05
C LEU A 5 -1.41 6.04 2.76
N ASP A 6 -0.33 5.49 3.25
CA ASP A 6 -0.12 4.05 3.31
C ASP A 6 -0.54 3.52 4.69
N THR A 7 -1.67 2.83 4.73
CA THR A 7 -2.20 2.17 5.94
C THR A 7 -1.90 0.68 5.96
N VAL A 8 -1.29 0.17 4.90
CA VAL A 8 -1.02 -1.26 4.73
C VAL A 8 0.31 -1.64 5.34
N SER A 9 1.37 -0.91 5.03
CA SER A 9 2.72 -1.23 5.52
C SER A 9 2.78 -1.35 7.04
N PRO A 10 3.72 -2.15 7.59
CA PRO A 10 3.83 -2.39 9.03
C PRO A 10 3.87 -1.12 9.89
N LEU A 11 4.47 -0.07 9.33
CA LEU A 11 4.48 1.28 9.92
C LEU A 11 3.78 2.23 8.95
N PRO A 12 2.47 2.51 9.17
CA PRO A 12 1.71 3.44 8.34
C PRO A 12 2.40 4.78 8.16
N GLU A 13 2.30 5.35 6.96
CA GLU A 13 3.09 6.52 6.58
C GLU A 13 2.25 7.53 5.80
N PHE A 14 2.42 8.81 6.11
CA PHE A 14 2.07 9.91 5.23
C PHE A 14 3.24 10.23 4.29
N SER A 15 2.95 10.45 3.01
CA SER A 15 3.90 11.01 2.06
C SER A 15 3.25 12.16 1.32
N LEU A 16 3.97 13.28 1.21
CA LEU A 16 3.53 14.46 0.49
C LEU A 16 4.32 14.58 -0.81
N ILE A 17 3.59 14.73 -1.91
CA ILE A 17 4.15 14.86 -3.26
C ILE A 17 3.89 16.27 -3.75
N GLY A 18 4.93 16.92 -4.25
CA GLY A 18 4.89 18.21 -4.96
C GLY A 18 5.94 18.21 -6.06
N ASP A 19 5.63 18.85 -7.20
CA ASP A 19 6.52 18.93 -8.37
C ASP A 19 7.07 17.56 -8.80
N ASN A 20 6.23 16.53 -8.82
CA ASN A 20 6.55 15.13 -9.14
C ASN A 20 7.67 14.53 -8.28
N LYS A 21 7.81 15.01 -7.04
CA LYS A 21 8.79 14.51 -6.07
C LYS A 21 8.16 14.30 -4.70
N ILE A 22 8.71 13.35 -3.94
CA ILE A 22 8.38 13.23 -2.52
C ILE A 22 9.08 14.39 -1.80
N ILE A 23 8.31 15.38 -1.35
CA ILE A 23 8.81 16.53 -0.59
C ILE A 23 8.86 16.27 0.91
N PHE A 24 8.07 15.29 1.38
CA PHE A 24 8.06 14.90 2.78
C PHE A 24 7.50 13.49 2.96
N SER A 25 8.00 12.76 3.96
CA SER A 25 7.42 11.50 4.43
C SER A 25 7.52 11.41 5.95
N LYS A 26 6.48 10.89 6.60
CA LYS A 26 6.44 10.70 8.05
C LYS A 26 5.69 9.42 8.39
N LYS A 27 6.34 8.51 9.10
CA LYS A 27 5.66 7.38 9.74
C LYS A 27 4.72 7.91 10.83
N ILE A 28 3.52 7.38 10.88
CA ILE A 28 2.46 7.78 11.84
C ILE A 28 2.75 7.18 13.20
N ILE A 29 3.31 5.97 13.23
CA ILE A 29 3.75 5.25 14.42
C ILE A 29 5.24 4.88 14.27
N ASN A 30 5.93 4.70 15.39
CA ASN A 30 7.37 4.39 15.41
C ASN A 30 7.65 2.90 15.60
N ASN A 31 6.69 2.16 16.15
CA ASN A 31 6.82 0.73 16.43
C ASN A 31 5.45 0.03 16.37
N HIS A 32 5.46 -1.30 16.37
CA HIS A 32 4.25 -2.12 16.23
C HIS A 32 3.35 -2.17 17.48
N HIS A 33 3.76 -1.62 18.60
CA HIS A 33 2.95 -1.54 19.81
C HIS A 33 2.05 -0.30 19.84
N GLU A 34 2.37 0.69 19.00
CA GLU A 34 1.57 1.90 18.86
C GLU A 34 0.39 1.65 17.89
N LYS A 35 -0.74 2.30 18.19
CA LYS A 35 -1.93 2.23 17.32
C LYS A 35 -1.97 3.45 16.41
N MET A 36 -2.18 3.24 15.13
CA MET A 36 -2.31 4.34 14.16
C MET A 36 -3.41 5.32 14.56
N SER A 37 -4.53 4.83 15.13
CA SER A 37 -5.65 5.67 15.60
C SER A 37 -5.23 6.79 16.54
N ASP A 38 -4.25 6.53 17.38
CA ASP A 38 -3.86 7.46 18.45
C ASP A 38 -2.99 8.62 17.92
N TYR A 39 -2.35 8.42 16.77
CA TYR A 39 -1.38 9.35 16.21
C TYR A 39 -1.79 9.94 14.86
N LEU A 40 -2.77 9.38 14.16
CA LEU A 40 -3.16 9.78 12.80
C LEU A 40 -3.52 11.26 12.71
N ILE A 41 -4.47 11.70 13.54
CA ILE A 41 -4.96 13.09 13.52
C ILE A 41 -3.82 14.06 13.86
N LYS A 42 -3.07 13.78 14.92
CA LYS A 42 -1.93 14.61 15.31
C LYS A 42 -0.89 14.70 14.20
N SER A 43 -0.55 13.57 13.58
CA SER A 43 0.42 13.53 12.49
C SER A 43 -0.04 14.34 11.29
N TYR A 44 -1.33 14.28 10.95
CA TYR A 44 -1.91 15.10 9.90
C TYR A 44 -1.90 16.58 10.25
N THR A 45 -2.34 16.96 11.45
CA THR A 45 -2.37 18.37 11.89
C THR A 45 -0.98 19.00 11.86
N ASP A 46 0.06 18.25 12.24
CA ASP A 46 1.45 18.70 12.13
C ASP A 46 1.85 18.97 10.65
N LEU A 47 1.41 18.09 9.72
CA LEU A 47 1.66 18.26 8.30
C LEU A 47 0.90 19.44 7.72
N GLU A 48 -0.40 19.55 8.04
CA GLU A 48 -1.27 20.63 7.61
C GLU A 48 -0.67 22.00 7.94
N LYS A 49 -0.28 22.19 9.21
CA LYS A 49 0.36 23.43 9.68
C LYS A 49 1.69 23.69 8.97
N LYS A 50 2.52 22.65 8.79
CA LYS A 50 3.85 22.80 8.20
C LYS A 50 3.82 23.18 6.74
N PHE A 51 2.86 22.65 5.97
CA PHE A 51 2.82 22.78 4.52
C PHE A 51 1.64 23.60 4.00
N SER A 52 0.75 24.10 4.89
CA SER A 52 -0.50 24.81 4.53
C SER A 52 -1.35 23.94 3.59
N LEU A 53 -1.62 22.70 4.01
CA LEU A 53 -2.30 21.71 3.16
C LEU A 53 -3.72 22.13 2.82
N ASP A 54 -4.40 22.85 3.71
CA ASP A 54 -5.73 23.44 3.51
C ASP A 54 -5.85 24.28 2.23
N GLN A 55 -4.73 24.88 1.80
CA GLN A 55 -4.67 25.75 0.62
C GLN A 55 -4.00 25.11 -0.61
N LYS A 56 -3.25 24.04 -0.44
CA LYS A 56 -2.35 23.49 -1.47
C LYS A 56 -2.63 22.07 -1.87
N LEU A 57 -3.53 21.40 -1.13
CA LEU A 57 -3.85 20.00 -1.39
C LEU A 57 -4.84 19.91 -2.55
N GLU A 58 -4.54 19.10 -3.55
CA GLU A 58 -5.33 18.93 -4.77
C GLU A 58 -5.89 17.52 -4.91
N ASN A 59 -5.17 16.53 -4.37
CA ASN A 59 -5.56 15.13 -4.48
C ASN A 59 -5.12 14.33 -3.25
N LEU A 60 -5.87 13.25 -2.99
CA LEU A 60 -5.57 12.25 -1.99
C LEU A 60 -5.40 10.88 -2.63
N ILE A 61 -4.42 10.11 -2.18
CA ILE A 61 -4.20 8.73 -2.60
C ILE A 61 -4.09 7.86 -1.34
N ILE A 62 -4.88 6.79 -1.28
CA ILE A 62 -4.83 5.83 -0.18
C ILE A 62 -4.66 4.40 -0.69
N ASN A 63 -3.80 3.64 -0.01
CA ASN A 63 -3.69 2.20 -0.19
C ASN A 63 -4.86 1.51 0.53
N ILE A 64 -5.70 0.78 -0.20
CA ILE A 64 -6.91 0.15 0.32
C ILE A 64 -6.78 -1.34 0.65
N GLY A 65 -5.57 -1.88 0.64
CA GLY A 65 -5.31 -3.25 1.05
C GLY A 65 -4.87 -4.21 -0.07
N PRO A 66 -4.70 -5.48 0.28
CA PRO A 66 -5.06 -6.11 1.55
C PRO A 66 -4.19 -5.67 2.72
N GLY A 67 -4.78 -5.66 3.93
CA GLY A 67 -4.07 -5.21 5.11
C GLY A 67 -4.87 -5.34 6.41
N SER A 68 -4.37 -4.68 7.45
CA SER A 68 -5.02 -4.63 8.75
C SER A 68 -6.42 -4.00 8.66
N TYR A 69 -7.43 -4.75 9.09
CA TYR A 69 -8.82 -4.33 9.11
C TYR A 69 -9.05 -2.95 9.74
N THR A 70 -8.49 -2.74 10.92
CA THR A 70 -8.64 -1.49 11.66
C THR A 70 -7.93 -0.35 10.96
N SER A 71 -6.67 -0.55 10.52
CA SER A 71 -5.87 0.50 9.88
C SER A 71 -6.50 0.96 8.56
N LEU A 72 -6.99 0.02 7.74
CA LEU A 72 -7.65 0.34 6.48
C LEU A 72 -8.89 1.20 6.70
N ARG A 73 -9.78 0.81 7.62
CA ARG A 73 -11.02 1.55 7.90
C ARG A 73 -10.75 2.96 8.44
N ILE A 74 -9.84 3.08 9.38
CA ILE A 74 -9.48 4.37 9.97
C ILE A 74 -8.91 5.29 8.88
N GLY A 75 -7.98 4.78 8.07
CA GLY A 75 -7.37 5.57 7.00
C GLY A 75 -8.37 6.01 5.94
N ILE A 76 -9.23 5.10 5.47
CA ILE A 76 -10.27 5.40 4.46
C ILE A 76 -11.26 6.42 5.02
N ALA A 77 -11.77 6.22 6.23
CA ALA A 77 -12.70 7.17 6.84
C ALA A 77 -12.09 8.56 7.00
N PHE A 78 -10.82 8.62 7.42
CA PHE A 78 -10.09 9.87 7.58
C PHE A 78 -9.91 10.60 6.24
N PHE A 79 -9.44 9.91 5.20
CA PHE A 79 -9.23 10.50 3.89
C PHE A 79 -10.53 10.84 3.18
N SER A 80 -11.59 10.06 3.38
CA SER A 80 -12.94 10.41 2.88
C SER A 80 -13.44 11.70 3.52
N GLY A 81 -13.22 11.88 4.83
CA GLY A 81 -13.55 13.13 5.52
C GLY A 81 -12.77 14.33 4.97
N LEU A 82 -11.47 14.18 4.71
CA LEU A 82 -10.65 15.24 4.10
C LEU A 82 -11.10 15.55 2.67
N SER A 83 -11.37 14.52 1.84
CA SER A 83 -11.87 14.68 0.47
C SER A 83 -13.15 15.48 0.43
N LEU A 84 -14.10 15.18 1.31
CA LEU A 84 -15.35 15.92 1.43
C LEU A 84 -15.13 17.36 1.92
N SER A 85 -14.29 17.56 2.94
CA SER A 85 -14.00 18.86 3.53
C SER A 85 -13.32 19.82 2.55
N TYR A 86 -12.35 19.30 1.80
CA TYR A 86 -11.57 20.11 0.85
C TYR A 86 -12.14 20.10 -0.58
N GLN A 87 -13.16 19.28 -0.84
CA GLN A 87 -13.75 19.09 -2.16
C GLN A 87 -12.72 18.67 -3.22
N ILE A 88 -11.84 17.76 -2.85
CA ILE A 88 -10.78 17.21 -3.70
C ILE A 88 -10.94 15.70 -3.91
N ASP A 89 -10.36 15.21 -5.01
CA ASP A 89 -10.43 13.79 -5.37
C ASP A 89 -9.66 12.89 -4.40
N LEU A 90 -10.27 11.74 -4.11
CA LEU A 90 -9.67 10.66 -3.35
C LEU A 90 -9.57 9.40 -4.20
N LYS A 91 -8.35 8.90 -4.39
CA LYS A 91 -8.07 7.66 -5.11
C LYS A 91 -7.74 6.54 -4.13
N GLY A 92 -8.59 5.52 -4.07
CA GLY A 92 -8.34 4.29 -3.34
C GLY A 92 -7.70 3.23 -4.25
N ILE A 93 -6.48 2.81 -3.97
CA ILE A 93 -5.73 1.92 -4.86
C ILE A 93 -5.36 0.62 -4.13
N PRO A 94 -5.75 -0.56 -4.66
CA PRO A 94 -5.31 -1.85 -4.12
C PRO A 94 -3.78 -2.01 -4.19
N CYS A 95 -3.20 -2.69 -3.19
CA CYS A 95 -1.75 -2.97 -3.18
C CYS A 95 -1.25 -3.57 -4.49
N VAL A 96 -1.97 -4.56 -5.01
CA VAL A 96 -1.58 -5.26 -6.24
C VAL A 96 -1.52 -4.33 -7.44
N ASP A 97 -2.38 -3.31 -7.47
CA ASP A 97 -2.45 -2.37 -8.57
C ASP A 97 -1.27 -1.41 -8.61
N PHE A 98 -0.67 -1.08 -7.46
CA PHE A 98 0.60 -0.38 -7.43
C PHE A 98 1.70 -1.21 -8.08
N TYR A 99 1.77 -2.50 -7.77
CA TYR A 99 2.86 -3.36 -8.26
C TYR A 99 2.74 -3.72 -9.74
N LYS A 100 1.55 -3.59 -10.36
CA LYS A 100 1.40 -3.72 -11.83
C LYS A 100 2.37 -2.83 -12.61
N TYR A 101 2.67 -1.65 -12.08
CA TYR A 101 3.55 -0.68 -12.74
C TYR A 101 5.04 -1.07 -12.73
N VAL A 102 5.42 -2.06 -11.92
CA VAL A 102 6.83 -2.48 -11.78
C VAL A 102 7.09 -3.92 -12.22
N ILE A 103 6.04 -4.64 -12.64
CA ILE A 103 6.14 -6.00 -13.14
C ILE A 103 5.94 -5.97 -14.65
N SER A 104 6.93 -6.47 -15.41
CA SER A 104 6.77 -6.62 -16.86
C SER A 104 5.72 -7.68 -17.19
N LYS A 105 5.08 -7.57 -18.36
CA LYS A 105 4.08 -8.57 -18.80
C LYS A 105 4.64 -9.99 -18.85
N ASP A 106 5.90 -10.13 -19.27
CA ASP A 106 6.58 -11.42 -19.40
C ASP A 106 6.90 -12.04 -18.02
N ASP A 107 7.02 -11.24 -16.99
CA ASP A 107 7.34 -11.68 -15.62
C ASP A 107 6.10 -11.96 -14.75
N LEU A 108 4.89 -11.62 -15.20
CA LEU A 108 3.66 -11.70 -14.40
C LEU A 108 3.44 -13.08 -13.74
N LEU A 109 3.59 -14.15 -14.53
CA LEU A 109 3.37 -15.53 -14.05
C LEU A 109 4.48 -16.04 -13.13
N LEU A 110 5.65 -15.41 -13.15
CA LEU A 110 6.82 -15.83 -12.37
C LEU A 110 7.09 -14.91 -11.18
N THR A 111 6.29 -13.84 -11.01
CA THR A 111 6.47 -12.86 -9.95
C THR A 111 5.31 -12.91 -8.95
N GLY A 112 5.62 -13.12 -7.69
CA GLY A 112 4.70 -12.94 -6.57
C GLY A 112 4.84 -11.55 -5.97
N ILE A 113 3.73 -10.95 -5.55
CA ILE A 113 3.73 -9.71 -4.77
C ILE A 113 3.52 -10.08 -3.31
N TYR A 114 4.54 -9.87 -2.50
CA TYR A 114 4.47 -10.11 -1.06
C TYR A 114 4.15 -8.80 -0.33
N ILE A 115 3.06 -8.83 0.42
CA ILE A 115 2.62 -7.70 1.25
C ILE A 115 2.76 -8.07 2.72
N HIS A 116 3.60 -7.33 3.41
CA HIS A 116 3.68 -7.36 4.87
C HIS A 116 2.86 -6.19 5.40
N SER A 117 1.88 -6.49 6.22
CA SER A 117 0.94 -5.50 6.74
C SER A 117 1.08 -5.32 8.25
N ALA A 118 0.47 -4.27 8.79
CA ALA A 118 0.32 -4.05 10.22
C ALA A 118 -0.27 -5.30 10.92
N ASN A 119 0.00 -5.46 12.22
CA ASN A 119 -0.35 -6.65 12.99
C ASN A 119 0.29 -7.95 12.46
N ASN A 120 1.45 -7.84 11.82
CA ASN A 120 2.22 -8.96 11.27
C ASN A 120 1.43 -9.84 10.28
N GLN A 121 0.41 -9.30 9.63
CA GLN A 121 -0.31 -10.00 8.57
C GLN A 121 0.55 -10.05 7.31
N LYS A 122 0.52 -11.19 6.64
CA LYS A 122 1.33 -11.44 5.44
C LYS A 122 0.43 -11.97 4.34
N PHE A 123 0.62 -11.44 3.14
CA PHE A 123 -0.13 -11.86 1.96
C PHE A 123 0.85 -12.12 0.82
N ILE A 124 0.54 -13.13 0.01
CA ILE A 124 1.19 -13.34 -1.28
C ILE A 124 0.12 -13.25 -2.38
N CYS A 125 0.37 -12.39 -3.36
CA CYS A 125 -0.53 -12.18 -4.47
C CYS A 125 0.11 -12.80 -5.72
N ILE A 126 -0.59 -13.74 -6.34
CA ILE A 126 -0.13 -14.50 -7.51
C ILE A 126 -1.04 -14.21 -8.68
N TYR A 127 -0.47 -13.85 -9.83
CA TYR A 127 -1.23 -13.55 -11.03
C TYR A 127 -1.93 -14.80 -11.55
N ASP A 128 -3.24 -14.71 -11.76
CA ASP A 128 -4.08 -15.74 -12.37
C ASP A 128 -4.39 -15.35 -13.81
N GLN A 129 -3.79 -16.06 -14.74
CA GLN A 129 -3.95 -15.78 -16.18
C GLN A 129 -5.40 -15.91 -16.67
N LYS A 130 -6.22 -16.79 -16.04
CA LYS A 130 -7.62 -16.97 -16.42
C LYS A 130 -8.50 -15.79 -15.99
N LYS A 131 -8.17 -15.17 -14.88
CA LYS A 131 -8.90 -14.03 -14.32
C LYS A 131 -8.32 -12.70 -14.79
N GLU A 132 -7.12 -12.72 -15.38
CA GLU A 132 -6.33 -11.54 -15.70
C GLU A 132 -6.11 -10.61 -14.49
N TYR A 133 -6.07 -11.20 -13.29
CA TYR A 133 -5.92 -10.51 -12.02
C TYR A 133 -5.20 -11.37 -10.99
N TYR A 134 -4.90 -10.81 -9.81
CA TYR A 134 -4.17 -11.49 -8.76
C TYR A 134 -5.08 -12.25 -7.80
N ASN A 135 -4.77 -13.54 -7.56
CA ASN A 135 -5.28 -14.25 -6.40
C ASN A 135 -4.46 -13.86 -5.17
N ILE A 136 -5.15 -13.49 -4.09
CA ILE A 136 -4.52 -13.04 -2.85
C ILE A 136 -4.64 -14.14 -1.82
N HIS A 137 -3.51 -14.59 -1.28
CA HIS A 137 -3.43 -15.64 -0.26
C HIS A 137 -2.85 -15.04 1.02
N LYS A 138 -3.55 -15.23 2.15
CA LYS A 138 -2.96 -14.98 3.46
C LYS A 138 -2.01 -16.12 3.80
N ILE A 139 -0.81 -15.79 4.27
CA ILE A 139 0.23 -16.75 4.67
C ILE A 139 0.70 -16.45 6.09
N GLU A 140 1.08 -17.48 6.82
CA GLU A 140 1.61 -17.36 8.18
C GLU A 140 3.14 -17.21 8.17
N SER A 141 3.81 -17.88 7.23
CA SER A 141 5.26 -17.86 7.13
C SER A 141 5.75 -17.66 5.68
N PHE A 142 6.98 -17.21 5.55
CA PHE A 142 7.66 -17.09 4.25
C PHE A 142 7.85 -18.43 3.54
N ASN A 143 7.97 -19.54 4.28
CA ASN A 143 8.18 -20.86 3.69
C ASN A 143 7.01 -21.28 2.79
N GLU A 144 5.81 -20.77 3.06
CA GLU A 144 4.63 -21.04 2.21
C GLU A 144 4.76 -20.46 0.80
N ILE A 145 5.65 -19.48 0.61
CA ILE A 145 5.92 -18.90 -0.73
C ILE A 145 6.52 -19.95 -1.67
N GLU A 146 7.25 -20.93 -1.16
CA GLU A 146 7.80 -22.01 -1.96
C GLU A 146 6.74 -22.92 -2.62
N ASN A 147 5.52 -22.93 -2.07
CA ASN A 147 4.39 -23.65 -2.66
C ASN A 147 3.92 -23.03 -4.00
N PHE A 148 4.30 -21.78 -4.25
CA PHE A 148 3.98 -21.08 -5.48
C PHE A 148 5.16 -21.16 -6.45
N LYS A 149 4.88 -21.49 -7.71
CA LYS A 149 5.91 -21.64 -8.76
C LYS A 149 6.43 -20.29 -9.27
N ILE A 150 6.95 -19.46 -8.36
CA ILE A 150 7.48 -18.13 -8.65
C ILE A 150 9.00 -18.10 -8.59
N LYS A 151 9.61 -17.21 -9.35
CA LYS A 151 11.07 -16.98 -9.40
C LYS A 151 11.49 -15.63 -8.83
N LYS A 152 10.52 -14.72 -8.68
CA LYS A 152 10.74 -13.36 -8.19
C LYS A 152 9.66 -12.99 -7.17
N VAL A 153 10.05 -12.26 -6.15
CA VAL A 153 9.13 -11.63 -5.19
C VAL A 153 9.41 -10.14 -5.15
N ILE A 154 8.35 -9.36 -5.30
CA ILE A 154 8.37 -7.91 -5.07
C ILE A 154 7.57 -7.62 -3.81
N SER A 155 8.07 -6.74 -2.95
CA SER A 155 7.46 -6.49 -1.64
C SER A 155 7.46 -5.02 -1.26
N ASN A 156 6.55 -4.65 -0.35
CA ASN A 156 6.49 -3.34 0.29
C ASN A 156 7.48 -3.19 1.46
N THR A 157 8.20 -4.25 1.83
CA THR A 157 9.15 -4.24 2.96
C THR A 157 10.49 -4.84 2.58
N GLU A 158 11.55 -4.42 3.23
CA GLU A 158 12.85 -5.06 3.13
C GLU A 158 12.87 -6.39 3.87
N LEU A 159 13.68 -7.33 3.38
CA LEU A 159 13.95 -8.57 4.09
C LEU A 159 14.90 -8.30 5.25
N ASN A 160 14.54 -8.78 6.42
CA ASN A 160 15.49 -8.88 7.51
C ASN A 160 16.62 -9.87 7.15
N LYS A 161 17.83 -9.61 7.61
CA LYS A 161 19.01 -10.47 7.36
C LYS A 161 18.76 -11.95 7.69
N ASN A 162 17.93 -12.24 8.69
CA ASN A 162 17.58 -13.60 9.09
C ASN A 162 16.68 -14.32 8.06
N ASN A 163 16.00 -13.58 7.20
CA ASN A 163 15.11 -14.12 6.17
C ASN A 163 15.76 -14.19 4.79
N SER A 164 16.96 -13.64 4.62
CA SER A 164 17.68 -13.67 3.34
C SER A 164 18.03 -15.09 2.86
N ASN A 165 18.21 -16.03 3.79
CA ASN A 165 18.45 -17.43 3.48
C ASN A 165 17.22 -18.21 3.01
N LEU A 166 16.00 -17.67 3.20
CA LEU A 166 14.75 -18.34 2.82
C LEU A 166 14.49 -18.27 1.31
N PHE A 167 15.14 -17.35 0.60
CA PHE A 167 14.97 -17.15 -0.84
C PHE A 167 16.18 -17.56 -1.67
N LYS A 168 16.80 -18.71 -1.36
CA LYS A 168 18.01 -19.18 -2.10
C LYS A 168 17.82 -19.22 -3.61
N ASN A 169 16.58 -19.45 -4.10
CA ASN A 169 16.26 -19.60 -5.51
C ASN A 169 15.25 -18.55 -6.02
N ILE A 170 14.85 -17.59 -5.19
CA ILE A 170 13.86 -16.57 -5.54
C ILE A 170 14.52 -15.19 -5.44
N LYS A 171 14.47 -14.43 -6.52
CA LYS A 171 14.92 -13.02 -6.51
C LYS A 171 13.96 -12.18 -5.69
N TYR A 172 14.45 -11.48 -4.69
CA TYR A 172 13.66 -10.57 -3.85
C TYR A 172 13.99 -9.12 -4.15
N GLN A 173 12.96 -8.28 -4.26
CA GLN A 173 13.09 -6.85 -4.44
C GLN A 173 12.08 -6.13 -3.54
N SER A 174 12.53 -5.18 -2.75
CA SER A 174 11.64 -4.27 -2.03
C SER A 174 11.46 -2.98 -2.81
N ILE A 175 10.24 -2.46 -2.81
CA ILE A 175 9.90 -1.15 -3.35
C ILE A 175 8.66 -0.64 -2.61
N SER A 176 8.75 0.55 -2.02
CA SER A 176 7.66 1.15 -1.27
C SER A 176 6.56 1.69 -2.19
N PHE A 177 5.34 1.79 -1.69
CA PHE A 177 4.21 2.35 -2.44
C PHE A 177 4.49 3.78 -2.93
N LYS A 178 5.09 4.62 -2.09
CA LYS A 178 5.44 6.00 -2.47
C LYS A 178 6.44 6.06 -3.63
N GLU A 179 7.40 5.13 -3.69
CA GLU A 179 8.35 5.06 -4.82
C GLU A 179 7.67 4.63 -6.12
N ILE A 180 6.69 3.71 -6.03
CA ILE A 180 5.90 3.30 -7.18
C ILE A 180 5.03 4.47 -7.67
N ILE A 181 4.37 5.18 -6.73
CA ILE A 181 3.52 6.33 -7.06
C ILE A 181 4.30 7.39 -7.79
N ILE A 182 5.47 7.78 -7.29
CA ILE A 182 6.30 8.81 -7.94
C ILE A 182 6.71 8.41 -9.36
N LYS A 183 7.12 7.17 -9.56
CA LYS A 183 7.56 6.69 -10.87
C LYS A 183 6.43 6.59 -11.90
N ASN A 184 5.17 6.54 -11.45
CA ASN A 184 4.00 6.30 -12.28
C ASN A 184 2.88 7.31 -12.01
N LEU A 185 3.24 8.49 -11.55
CA LEU A 185 2.29 9.47 -11.03
C LEU A 185 1.21 9.81 -12.06
N ASP A 186 1.59 10.08 -13.31
CA ASP A 186 0.64 10.42 -14.37
C ASP A 186 -0.38 9.31 -14.57
N ALA A 187 0.07 8.06 -14.69
CA ALA A 187 -0.81 6.91 -14.86
C ALA A 187 -1.77 6.73 -13.66
N ILE A 188 -1.28 6.96 -12.44
CA ILE A 188 -2.09 6.88 -11.22
C ILE A 188 -3.11 8.02 -11.15
N MET A 189 -2.74 9.21 -11.59
CA MET A 189 -3.65 10.36 -11.59
C MET A 189 -4.79 10.21 -12.62
N PHE A 190 -4.60 9.43 -13.68
CA PHE A 190 -5.67 9.08 -14.64
C PHE A 190 -6.64 8.02 -14.14
N LEU A 191 -6.36 7.34 -13.03
CA LEU A 191 -7.33 6.39 -12.45
C LEU A 191 -8.58 7.12 -12.00
N GLU A 192 -9.73 6.49 -12.21
CA GLU A 192 -11.01 7.03 -11.72
C GLU A 192 -11.04 7.11 -10.19
N SER A 193 -11.71 8.14 -9.68
CA SER A 193 -11.97 8.30 -8.25
C SER A 193 -13.37 7.76 -7.95
N PRO A 194 -13.50 6.57 -7.34
CA PRO A 194 -14.81 6.01 -7.03
C PRO A 194 -15.48 6.85 -5.94
N LYS A 195 -16.81 7.00 -6.04
CA LYS A 195 -17.60 7.74 -5.04
C LYS A 195 -17.52 7.12 -3.63
N ILE A 196 -17.36 5.80 -3.57
CA ILE A 196 -17.24 5.04 -2.33
C ILE A 196 -15.97 4.20 -2.44
N ILE A 197 -15.09 4.34 -1.46
CA ILE A 197 -13.88 3.55 -1.35
C ILE A 197 -14.08 2.49 -0.28
N GLU A 198 -13.93 1.23 -0.69
CA GLU A 198 -14.05 0.08 0.19
C GLU A 198 -12.68 -0.59 0.39
N PRO A 199 -12.36 -0.98 1.62
CA PRO A 199 -11.11 -1.69 1.89
C PRO A 199 -11.18 -3.14 1.41
N ILE A 200 -10.02 -3.66 0.96
CA ILE A 200 -9.90 -5.07 0.57
C ILE A 200 -9.55 -5.90 1.81
N TYR A 201 -10.46 -6.77 2.20
CA TYR A 201 -10.27 -7.72 3.28
C TYR A 201 -10.07 -9.14 2.76
N ILE A 202 -9.15 -9.86 3.37
CA ILE A 202 -8.92 -11.27 3.11
C ILE A 202 -9.20 -12.04 4.39
N SER A 203 -10.22 -12.90 4.35
CA SER A 203 -10.55 -13.85 5.42
C SER A 203 -10.52 -15.26 4.85
N ASN A 204 -9.74 -16.14 5.47
CA ASN A 204 -9.62 -17.55 5.08
C ASN A 204 -9.44 -17.76 3.56
N ASN A 205 -8.53 -16.97 2.96
CA ASN A 205 -8.22 -16.96 1.53
C ASN A 205 -9.42 -16.59 0.61
N LYS A 206 -10.43 -15.92 1.14
CA LYS A 206 -11.51 -15.30 0.35
C LYS A 206 -11.48 -13.79 0.50
N ILE A 207 -11.67 -13.10 -0.62
CA ILE A 207 -11.90 -11.64 -0.61
C ILE A 207 -13.29 -11.42 -0.01
N LEU A 208 -13.37 -10.59 1.01
CA LEU A 208 -14.63 -10.11 1.57
C LEU A 208 -14.84 -8.68 1.07
N ASN A 209 -15.86 -8.49 0.28
CA ASN A 209 -16.35 -7.17 -0.13
C ASN A 209 -17.48 -6.75 0.79
#